data_0dd946cf21bcd8f0a59e7d8e3d6b4643
#
_entry.id   0dd946cf21bcd8f0a59e7d8e3d6b4643
#
_cell.length_a   1.000
_cell.length_b   1.000
_cell.length_c   1.000
_cell.angle_alpha   90.00
_cell.angle_beta   90.00
_cell.angle_gamma   90.00
#
_symmetry.space_group_name_H-M   'P 1'
#
loop_
_entity.id
_entity.type
_entity.pdbx_description
1 polymer ?
#
loop_
_entity_poly.entity_id
_entity_poly.type
_entity_poly.pdbx_seq_one_letter_code
_entity_poly.pdbx_strand_id
1 'polypeptide(L)'
;MWSLKALERALPATRGARVAFASSAAAVPAFEGVRLNNLRDNDGAHKRGKRLGRGIGSGKGKTSGRGHKGQKARSGGSSGRGPGFEGGQTPLYQRVPKRGFNNKFATPMETVNLDKLQLFVDMGRLDASNTITIKDLVDSGLVTCSRVKHGIKLLGNGSQHLTAKLDIEVSQASESAIKAVEAVGGSITSVYHNPSQVRDAPQPARPNPKKLTYYTNYEKRGYLSPEIQVKKALANASNSE
;
A
#
# COMPACT_ATOMS: atom_id res chain seq x y z
N MET A 1 42.12 -31.07 48.29
CA MET A 1 42.99 -29.98 47.78
C MET A 1 43.89 -30.57 46.72
N TRP A 2 43.53 -30.47 45.49
CA TRP A 2 44.38 -30.91 44.37
C TRP A 2 44.79 -29.64 43.59
N SER A 3 46.12 -29.53 43.45
CA SER A 3 46.86 -28.39 43.02
C SER A 3 46.68 -28.13 41.53
N LEU A 4 46.30 -26.90 41.15
CA LEU A 4 46.15 -26.33 39.83
C LEU A 4 47.44 -26.06 39.06
N LYS A 5 48.57 -26.72 39.41
CA LYS A 5 49.92 -26.44 38.82
C LYS A 5 50.40 -27.44 37.77
N ALA A 6 49.56 -28.33 37.25
CA ALA A 6 50.04 -29.39 36.36
C ALA A 6 49.57 -29.24 34.87
N LEU A 7 48.99 -28.11 34.46
CA LEU A 7 48.43 -27.92 33.10
C LEU A 7 49.19 -26.87 32.22
N GLU A 8 50.35 -26.44 32.68
CA GLU A 8 51.19 -25.43 31.95
C GLU A 8 52.33 -26.03 31.12
N ARG A 9 52.20 -27.27 30.69
CA ARG A 9 53.23 -27.85 29.76
C ARG A 9 52.53 -28.44 28.54
N ALA A 10 52.77 -27.78 27.42
CA ALA A 10 52.69 -28.25 26.03
C ALA A 10 51.72 -27.49 25.12
N LEU A 11 52.03 -26.24 24.84
CA LEU A 11 51.57 -25.67 23.57
C LEU A 11 52.84 -25.37 22.75
N PRO A 12 53.00 -25.95 21.56
CA PRO A 12 54.08 -25.59 20.68
C PRO A 12 53.87 -24.15 20.15
N ALA A 13 54.94 -23.34 20.22
CA ALA A 13 55.00 -22.02 19.67
C ALA A 13 54.83 -22.11 18.16
N THR A 14 53.61 -21.86 17.65
CA THR A 14 53.42 -21.65 16.21
C THR A 14 53.93 -20.28 15.89
N ARG A 15 55.06 -20.24 15.15
CA ARG A 15 55.61 -19.05 14.49
C ARG A 15 54.50 -18.32 13.75
N GLY A 16 54.21 -17.08 14.11
CA GLY A 16 53.25 -16.22 13.46
C GLY A 16 53.53 -16.04 11.99
N ALA A 17 52.79 -16.74 11.16
CA ALA A 17 52.65 -16.33 9.77
C ALA A 17 51.73 -15.08 9.79
N ARG A 18 52.34 -13.92 9.64
CA ARG A 18 51.62 -12.69 9.31
C ARG A 18 50.93 -12.91 7.97
N VAL A 19 49.68 -13.27 7.99
CA VAL A 19 48.82 -13.18 6.80
C VAL A 19 48.66 -11.69 6.53
N ALA A 20 49.38 -11.18 5.58
CA ALA A 20 49.18 -9.85 5.03
C ALA A 20 47.80 -9.91 4.35
N PHE A 21 46.76 -9.35 5.01
CA PHE A 21 45.54 -9.00 4.31
C PHE A 21 45.89 -7.91 3.29
N ALA A 22 46.15 -8.33 2.06
CA ALA A 22 46.13 -7.42 0.95
C ALA A 22 44.71 -6.85 0.89
N SER A 23 44.53 -5.65 1.39
CA SER A 23 43.37 -4.83 1.15
C SER A 23 43.32 -4.53 -0.34
N SER A 24 42.83 -5.46 -1.15
CA SER A 24 42.34 -5.08 -2.46
C SER A 24 41.10 -4.22 -2.19
N ALA A 25 41.27 -2.90 -2.27
CA ALA A 25 40.16 -2.00 -2.43
C ALA A 25 39.46 -2.43 -3.74
N ALA A 26 38.52 -3.39 -3.64
CA ALA A 26 37.62 -3.69 -4.73
C ALA A 26 36.93 -2.37 -5.03
N ALA A 27 37.23 -1.78 -6.17
CA ALA A 27 36.56 -0.59 -6.65
C ALA A 27 35.07 -0.87 -6.57
N VAL A 28 34.36 -0.09 -5.75
CA VAL A 28 32.93 -0.17 -5.65
C VAL A 28 32.41 0.02 -7.07
N PRO A 29 31.71 -0.95 -7.69
CA PRO A 29 31.25 -0.79 -9.06
C PRO A 29 30.39 0.47 -9.09
N ALA A 30 30.75 1.37 -10.02
CA ALA A 30 29.96 2.59 -10.23
C ALA A 30 28.51 2.17 -10.38
N PHE A 31 27.61 2.80 -9.59
CA PHE A 31 26.19 2.50 -9.64
C PHE A 31 25.68 2.78 -11.06
N GLU A 32 25.60 1.74 -11.87
CA GLU A 32 24.89 1.82 -13.14
C GLU A 32 23.41 1.92 -12.83
N GLY A 33 22.81 3.08 -13.14
CA GLY A 33 21.37 3.28 -12.99
C GLY A 33 20.57 2.13 -13.62
N VAL A 34 19.47 1.77 -13.00
CA VAL A 34 18.61 0.69 -13.50
C VAL A 34 18.05 1.05 -14.88
N ARG A 35 18.34 0.23 -15.88
CA ARG A 35 17.87 0.35 -17.27
C ARG A 35 17.17 -0.94 -17.69
N LEU A 36 16.38 -0.88 -18.76
CA LEU A 36 15.65 -2.07 -19.25
C LEU A 36 16.58 -3.23 -19.66
N ASN A 37 17.80 -2.94 -20.07
CA ASN A 37 18.79 -3.95 -20.49
C ASN A 37 19.59 -4.57 -19.33
N ASN A 38 19.58 -3.98 -18.14
CA ASN A 38 20.29 -4.49 -16.97
C ASN A 38 19.35 -4.98 -15.84
N LEU A 39 18.07 -5.08 -16.13
CA LEU A 39 17.10 -5.69 -15.22
C LEU A 39 17.39 -7.19 -15.12
N ARG A 40 17.75 -7.65 -13.95
CA ARG A 40 17.95 -9.06 -13.61
C ARG A 40 17.64 -9.28 -12.14
N ASP A 41 17.23 -10.48 -11.82
CA ASP A 41 17.04 -10.86 -10.44
C ASP A 41 18.36 -10.91 -9.68
N ASN A 42 18.28 -10.69 -8.37
CA ASN A 42 19.43 -10.86 -7.49
C ASN A 42 19.93 -12.31 -7.52
N ASP A 43 21.24 -12.49 -7.36
CA ASP A 43 21.83 -13.82 -7.30
C ASP A 43 21.18 -14.67 -6.21
N GLY A 44 20.70 -15.85 -6.59
CA GLY A 44 19.98 -16.74 -5.67
C GLY A 44 18.49 -16.43 -5.46
N ALA A 45 17.93 -15.43 -6.12
CA ALA A 45 16.49 -15.12 -6.05
C ALA A 45 15.62 -16.29 -6.53
N HIS A 46 16.08 -17.01 -7.57
CA HIS A 46 15.40 -18.18 -8.11
C HIS A 46 16.11 -19.48 -7.72
N LYS A 47 15.40 -20.35 -7.05
CA LYS A 47 15.85 -21.71 -6.78
C LYS A 47 15.29 -22.68 -7.82
N ARG A 48 16.14 -23.52 -8.39
CA ARG A 48 15.68 -24.60 -9.29
C ARG A 48 14.71 -25.51 -8.54
N GLY A 49 13.52 -25.68 -9.08
CA GLY A 49 12.51 -26.58 -8.51
C GLY A 49 13.03 -28.01 -8.37
N LYS A 50 12.87 -28.61 -7.18
CA LYS A 50 13.28 -29.98 -6.93
C LYS A 50 12.31 -30.93 -7.62
N ARG A 51 12.80 -31.71 -8.59
CA ARG A 51 12.01 -32.71 -9.31
C ARG A 51 11.79 -33.95 -8.43
N LEU A 52 10.53 -34.23 -8.11
CA LEU A 52 10.17 -35.39 -7.29
C LEU A 52 10.13 -36.69 -8.10
N GLY A 53 10.38 -37.82 -7.47
CA GLY A 53 10.32 -39.12 -8.10
C GLY A 53 11.41 -39.41 -9.15
N ARG A 54 12.58 -38.74 -9.07
CA ARG A 54 13.68 -38.85 -10.04
C ARG A 54 14.94 -39.43 -9.41
N GLY A 55 14.90 -40.69 -9.03
CA GLY A 55 16.05 -41.45 -8.53
C GLY A 55 16.37 -41.21 -7.05
N ILE A 56 17.17 -42.11 -6.50
CA ILE A 56 17.49 -42.15 -5.05
C ILE A 56 18.38 -41.01 -4.65
N GLY A 57 19.35 -40.63 -5.48
CA GLY A 57 20.31 -39.55 -5.21
C GLY A 57 19.67 -38.16 -5.05
N SER A 58 18.42 -37.97 -5.53
CA SER A 58 17.70 -36.71 -5.34
C SER A 58 17.17 -36.52 -3.91
N GLY A 59 17.22 -37.55 -3.06
CA GLY A 59 16.61 -37.55 -1.72
C GLY A 59 15.06 -37.53 -1.71
N LYS A 60 14.43 -37.47 -2.87
CA LYS A 60 12.97 -37.49 -3.07
C LYS A 60 12.57 -38.43 -4.22
N GLY A 61 13.35 -39.50 -4.43
CA GLY A 61 13.03 -40.57 -5.35
C GLY A 61 11.88 -41.47 -4.85
N LYS A 62 11.57 -42.53 -5.58
CA LYS A 62 10.54 -43.54 -5.25
C LYS A 62 9.20 -42.91 -4.87
N THR A 63 8.93 -42.72 -3.58
CA THR A 63 7.65 -42.20 -3.04
C THR A 63 7.50 -40.69 -3.06
N SER A 64 8.45 -39.98 -3.59
CA SER A 64 8.46 -38.51 -3.67
C SER A 64 8.30 -37.79 -2.31
N GLY A 65 8.63 -38.49 -1.21
CA GLY A 65 8.47 -37.99 0.16
C GLY A 65 7.07 -38.11 0.74
N ARG A 66 6.15 -38.84 0.06
CA ARG A 66 4.78 -39.08 0.56
C ARG A 66 4.66 -40.29 1.49
N GLY A 67 5.75 -41.08 1.61
CA GLY A 67 5.72 -42.34 2.38
C GLY A 67 4.95 -43.48 1.69
N HIS A 68 4.63 -44.50 2.46
CA HIS A 68 3.90 -45.67 2.00
C HIS A 68 2.48 -45.70 2.56
N LYS A 69 1.51 -46.16 1.76
CA LYS A 69 0.10 -46.32 2.14
C LYS A 69 -0.55 -44.98 2.63
N GLY A 70 -1.76 -45.05 3.08
CA GLY A 70 -2.51 -43.86 3.55
C GLY A 70 -3.10 -43.01 2.44
N GLN A 71 -4.07 -42.19 2.79
CA GLN A 71 -4.82 -41.34 1.87
C GLN A 71 -3.94 -40.28 1.18
N LYS A 72 -2.97 -39.68 1.89
CA LYS A 72 -2.10 -38.62 1.36
C LYS A 72 -1.07 -39.13 0.32
N ALA A 73 -0.81 -40.44 0.27
CA ALA A 73 0.13 -41.02 -0.69
C ALA A 73 -0.52 -41.37 -2.03
N ARG A 74 -1.83 -41.34 -2.15
CA ARG A 74 -2.61 -41.71 -3.34
C ARG A 74 -3.01 -40.49 -4.16
N SER A 75 -3.47 -40.69 -5.38
CA SER A 75 -4.01 -39.63 -6.24
C SER A 75 -5.19 -38.95 -5.55
N GLY A 76 -5.26 -37.61 -5.62
CA GLY A 76 -6.32 -36.87 -4.97
C GLY A 76 -6.25 -36.83 -3.43
N GLY A 77 -5.21 -37.36 -2.81
CA GLY A 77 -5.09 -37.52 -1.37
C GLY A 77 -5.12 -36.26 -0.54
N SER A 78 -4.93 -35.10 -1.14
CA SER A 78 -5.07 -33.77 -0.47
C SER A 78 -6.42 -33.15 -0.70
N SER A 79 -7.24 -33.59 -1.63
CA SER A 79 -8.51 -32.98 -2.01
C SER A 79 -9.71 -33.40 -1.16
N GLY A 80 -9.58 -34.45 -0.34
CA GLY A 80 -10.69 -34.96 0.47
C GLY A 80 -11.09 -34.13 1.68
N ARG A 81 -10.31 -33.06 1.96
CA ARG A 81 -10.57 -32.17 3.10
C ARG A 81 -10.40 -30.75 2.61
N GLY A 82 -11.51 -30.10 2.30
CA GLY A 82 -11.52 -28.71 1.85
C GLY A 82 -10.94 -27.73 2.89
N PRO A 83 -10.69 -26.49 2.50
CA PRO A 83 -10.27 -25.45 3.43
C PRO A 83 -11.29 -25.29 4.56
N GLY A 84 -10.81 -25.18 5.80
CA GLY A 84 -11.67 -25.06 6.97
C GLY A 84 -12.18 -26.37 7.57
N PHE A 85 -11.62 -27.54 7.16
CA PHE A 85 -11.95 -28.83 7.80
C PHE A 85 -11.37 -28.90 9.23
N GLU A 86 -12.22 -29.12 10.22
CA GLU A 86 -11.89 -29.13 11.64
C GLU A 86 -11.92 -30.54 12.25
N GLY A 87 -11.43 -31.55 11.54
CA GLY A 87 -11.34 -32.92 12.07
C GLY A 87 -12.68 -33.63 12.26
N GLY A 88 -13.75 -33.21 11.62
CA GLY A 88 -15.12 -33.75 11.78
C GLY A 88 -16.00 -32.90 12.68
N GLN A 89 -15.45 -31.94 13.43
CA GLN A 89 -16.23 -30.93 14.14
C GLN A 89 -16.88 -29.98 13.13
N THR A 90 -18.07 -29.49 13.42
CA THR A 90 -18.74 -28.48 12.57
C THR A 90 -17.84 -27.26 12.36
N PRO A 91 -17.49 -26.91 11.11
CA PRO A 91 -16.62 -25.79 10.82
C PRO A 91 -17.13 -24.47 11.36
N LEU A 92 -16.23 -23.54 11.73
CA LEU A 92 -16.57 -22.28 12.33
C LEU A 92 -17.59 -21.47 11.50
N TYR A 93 -17.45 -21.47 10.16
CA TYR A 93 -18.36 -20.75 9.27
C TYR A 93 -19.80 -21.28 9.29
N GLN A 94 -20.01 -22.53 9.72
CA GLN A 94 -21.36 -23.11 9.93
C GLN A 94 -21.91 -22.89 11.33
N ARG A 95 -21.02 -22.76 12.33
CA ARG A 95 -21.40 -22.50 13.72
C ARG A 95 -21.80 -21.04 13.98
N VAL A 96 -21.14 -20.12 13.28
CA VAL A 96 -21.39 -18.69 13.45
C VAL A 96 -22.64 -18.28 12.66
N PRO A 97 -23.58 -17.54 13.27
CA PRO A 97 -24.77 -17.07 12.58
C PRO A 97 -24.40 -16.08 11.48
N LYS A 98 -25.15 -16.13 10.38
CA LYS A 98 -25.03 -15.14 9.31
C LYS A 98 -25.45 -13.78 9.84
N ARG A 99 -24.65 -12.74 9.62
CA ARG A 99 -24.91 -11.37 10.05
C ARG A 99 -24.73 -10.40 8.91
N GLY A 100 -25.42 -9.27 9.06
CA GLY A 100 -25.28 -8.14 8.16
C GLY A 100 -26.16 -8.23 6.92
N PHE A 101 -26.14 -7.17 6.20
CA PHE A 101 -26.85 -6.99 4.93
C PHE A 101 -26.03 -6.11 3.99
N ASN A 102 -26.33 -6.17 2.72
CA ASN A 102 -25.72 -5.28 1.74
C ASN A 102 -26.52 -3.98 1.63
N ASN A 103 -25.93 -2.86 2.04
CA ASN A 103 -26.57 -1.56 1.93
C ASN A 103 -26.58 -1.10 0.46
N LYS A 104 -27.76 -1.15 -0.17
CA LYS A 104 -27.96 -0.72 -1.57
C LYS A 104 -27.78 0.80 -1.77
N PHE A 105 -27.89 1.58 -0.72
CA PHE A 105 -27.75 3.04 -0.74
C PHE A 105 -26.33 3.52 -0.39
N ALA A 106 -25.41 2.60 -0.21
CA ALA A 106 -24.00 2.97 0.01
C ALA A 106 -23.45 3.72 -1.21
N THR A 107 -22.72 4.79 -0.94
CA THR A 107 -21.98 5.57 -1.95
C THR A 107 -20.50 5.24 -1.86
N PRO A 108 -20.01 4.18 -2.53
CA PRO A 108 -18.61 3.84 -2.48
C PRO A 108 -17.78 4.92 -3.19
N MET A 109 -16.82 5.51 -2.46
CA MET A 109 -15.86 6.47 -3.00
C MET A 109 -14.48 5.83 -3.08
N GLU A 110 -13.73 6.18 -4.10
CA GLU A 110 -12.32 5.80 -4.19
C GLU A 110 -11.51 6.63 -3.18
N THR A 111 -10.60 5.98 -2.47
CA THR A 111 -9.82 6.64 -1.42
C THR A 111 -8.41 6.96 -1.89
N VAL A 112 -7.97 8.18 -1.60
CA VAL A 112 -6.62 8.66 -1.88
C VAL A 112 -5.99 9.12 -0.57
N ASN A 113 -4.76 8.70 -0.31
CA ASN A 113 -3.99 9.09 0.87
C ASN A 113 -3.03 10.24 0.55
N LEU A 114 -2.69 11.04 1.55
CA LEU A 114 -1.77 12.17 1.40
C LEU A 114 -0.34 11.74 1.02
N ASP A 115 0.12 10.60 1.53
CA ASP A 115 1.44 10.04 1.18
C ASP A 115 1.57 9.78 -0.33
N LYS A 116 0.52 9.23 -0.94
CA LYS A 116 0.49 8.99 -2.39
C LYS A 116 0.44 10.30 -3.18
N LEU A 117 -0.31 11.30 -2.70
CA LEU A 117 -0.34 12.61 -3.34
C LEU A 117 1.04 13.25 -3.36
N GLN A 118 1.71 13.29 -2.20
CA GLN A 118 3.06 13.84 -2.10
C GLN A 118 4.02 13.12 -3.04
N LEU A 119 3.98 11.78 -3.06
CA LEU A 119 4.82 10.97 -3.96
C LEU A 119 4.61 11.33 -5.44
N PHE A 120 3.37 11.57 -5.86
CA PHE A 120 3.06 11.94 -7.24
C PHE A 120 3.47 13.37 -7.59
N VAL A 121 3.46 14.28 -6.62
CA VAL A 121 4.02 15.63 -6.76
C VAL A 121 5.54 15.54 -6.89
N ASP A 122 6.21 14.76 -6.04
CA ASP A 122 7.67 14.56 -6.07
C ASP A 122 8.14 13.90 -7.38
N MET A 123 7.33 13.02 -7.96
CA MET A 123 7.56 12.43 -9.28
C MET A 123 7.31 13.39 -10.45
N GLY A 124 6.77 14.60 -10.21
CA GLY A 124 6.39 15.54 -11.25
C GLY A 124 5.19 15.11 -12.11
N ARG A 125 4.34 14.21 -11.58
CA ARG A 125 3.11 13.78 -12.25
C ARG A 125 1.89 14.62 -11.89
N LEU A 126 1.95 15.33 -10.78
CA LEU A 126 0.94 16.26 -10.31
C LEU A 126 1.57 17.62 -10.11
N ASP A 127 0.96 18.66 -10.66
CA ASP A 127 1.40 20.03 -10.53
C ASP A 127 0.79 20.65 -9.26
N ALA A 128 1.64 21.00 -8.31
CA ALA A 128 1.22 21.65 -7.07
C ALA A 128 0.82 23.12 -7.27
N SER A 129 1.17 23.75 -8.39
CA SER A 129 0.88 25.15 -8.68
C SER A 129 -0.58 25.40 -9.05
N ASN A 130 -1.27 24.38 -9.53
CA ASN A 130 -2.65 24.45 -9.99
C ASN A 130 -3.56 23.72 -9.01
N THR A 131 -4.86 24.05 -9.03
CA THR A 131 -5.86 23.29 -8.27
C THR A 131 -5.97 21.88 -8.82
N ILE A 132 -5.69 20.88 -7.96
CA ILE A 132 -5.74 19.48 -8.30
C ILE A 132 -7.19 19.02 -8.35
N THR A 133 -7.69 18.65 -9.51
CA THR A 133 -9.05 18.15 -9.72
C THR A 133 -9.10 16.63 -9.77
N ILE A 134 -10.30 16.05 -9.75
CA ILE A 134 -10.49 14.60 -9.93
C ILE A 134 -9.91 14.13 -11.27
N LYS A 135 -9.97 14.96 -12.30
CA LYS A 135 -9.38 14.64 -13.60
C LYS A 135 -7.88 14.48 -13.53
N ASP A 136 -7.18 15.41 -12.88
CA ASP A 136 -5.73 15.38 -12.75
C ASP A 136 -5.27 14.14 -11.97
N LEU A 137 -6.05 13.72 -10.96
CA LEU A 137 -5.80 12.48 -10.20
C LEU A 137 -5.96 11.22 -11.05
N VAL A 138 -6.84 11.23 -12.04
CA VAL A 138 -7.02 10.12 -12.98
C VAL A 138 -5.94 10.16 -14.07
N ASP A 139 -5.67 11.31 -14.64
CA ASP A 139 -4.69 11.49 -15.74
C ASP A 139 -3.27 11.20 -15.27
N SER A 140 -2.93 11.57 -14.02
CA SER A 140 -1.64 11.19 -13.40
C SER A 140 -1.49 9.68 -13.18
N GLY A 141 -2.61 8.91 -13.17
CA GLY A 141 -2.64 7.48 -12.91
C GLY A 141 -2.67 7.11 -11.42
N LEU A 142 -2.85 8.09 -10.52
CA LEU A 142 -2.99 7.84 -9.09
C LEU A 142 -4.28 7.05 -8.79
N VAL A 143 -5.34 7.34 -9.54
CA VAL A 143 -6.64 6.69 -9.43
C VAL A 143 -7.07 6.14 -10.79
N THR A 144 -7.55 4.91 -10.81
CA THR A 144 -8.09 4.31 -12.04
C THR A 144 -9.51 4.81 -12.30
N CYS A 145 -9.78 5.35 -13.48
CA CYS A 145 -11.09 5.91 -13.87
C CYS A 145 -12.26 4.95 -13.58
N SER A 146 -12.11 3.66 -13.89
CA SER A 146 -13.15 2.65 -13.68
C SER A 146 -13.56 2.44 -12.22
N ARG A 147 -12.70 2.81 -11.26
CA ARG A 147 -12.98 2.70 -9.82
C ARG A 147 -13.75 3.89 -9.28
N VAL A 148 -13.66 5.05 -9.92
CA VAL A 148 -14.33 6.27 -9.47
C VAL A 148 -15.81 6.23 -9.85
N LYS A 149 -16.66 5.76 -8.94
CA LYS A 149 -18.11 5.66 -9.16
C LYS A 149 -18.88 6.89 -8.67
N HIS A 150 -18.55 7.36 -7.47
CA HIS A 150 -19.26 8.47 -6.80
C HIS A 150 -18.35 9.63 -6.44
N GLY A 151 -17.08 9.55 -6.79
CA GLY A 151 -16.07 10.56 -6.50
C GLY A 151 -14.90 10.02 -5.68
N ILE A 152 -14.04 10.92 -5.25
CA ILE A 152 -12.82 10.63 -4.52
C ILE A 152 -12.94 11.16 -3.09
N LYS A 153 -12.47 10.36 -2.13
CA LYS A 153 -12.34 10.74 -0.73
C LYS A 153 -10.87 10.81 -0.33
N LEU A 154 -10.44 11.97 0.15
CA LEU A 154 -9.10 12.19 0.66
C LEU A 154 -8.96 11.70 2.10
N LEU A 155 -7.93 10.93 2.40
CA LEU A 155 -7.62 10.39 3.72
C LEU A 155 -6.28 10.91 4.22
N GLY A 156 -6.18 11.12 5.53
CA GLY A 156 -5.04 11.74 6.19
C GLY A 156 -3.83 10.83 6.45
N ASN A 157 -3.80 9.62 5.88
CA ASN A 157 -2.63 8.78 6.01
C ASN A 157 -1.44 9.40 5.27
N GLY A 158 -0.26 9.45 5.93
CA GLY A 158 0.91 10.13 5.41
C GLY A 158 0.94 11.64 5.65
N SER A 159 0.09 12.16 6.55
CA SER A 159 0.09 13.59 6.92
C SER A 159 1.45 14.11 7.37
N GLN A 160 2.31 13.25 7.93
CA GLN A 160 3.66 13.59 8.37
C GLN A 160 4.63 13.85 7.21
N HIS A 161 4.33 13.32 6.04
CA HIS A 161 5.19 13.41 4.85
C HIS A 161 4.73 14.51 3.88
N LEU A 162 3.59 15.13 4.14
CA LEU A 162 3.07 16.19 3.29
C LEU A 162 3.87 17.47 3.51
N THR A 163 4.59 17.89 2.48
CA THR A 163 5.41 19.13 2.47
C THR A 163 4.93 20.13 1.43
N ALA A 164 4.30 19.66 0.37
CA ALA A 164 3.82 20.52 -0.71
C ALA A 164 2.52 21.24 -0.32
N LYS A 165 2.45 22.54 -0.62
CA LYS A 165 1.20 23.29 -0.56
C LYS A 165 0.31 22.86 -1.70
N LEU A 166 -0.87 22.30 -1.39
CA LEU A 166 -1.79 21.74 -2.37
C LEU A 166 -3.18 22.36 -2.24
N ASP A 167 -3.71 22.81 -3.36
CA ASP A 167 -5.10 23.21 -3.49
C ASP A 167 -5.87 22.08 -4.17
N ILE A 168 -6.78 21.41 -3.44
CA ILE A 168 -7.38 20.14 -3.87
C ILE A 168 -8.90 20.27 -3.97
N GLU A 169 -9.45 19.86 -5.12
CA GLU A 169 -10.89 19.77 -5.36
C GLU A 169 -11.33 18.32 -5.44
N VAL A 170 -12.01 17.83 -4.38
CA VAL A 170 -12.44 16.43 -4.25
C VAL A 170 -13.87 16.32 -3.74
N SER A 171 -14.47 15.14 -3.81
CA SER A 171 -15.84 14.92 -3.34
C SER A 171 -15.95 14.91 -1.83
N GLN A 172 -14.99 14.33 -1.11
CA GLN A 172 -14.96 14.30 0.35
C GLN A 172 -13.52 14.28 0.87
N ALA A 173 -13.33 14.74 2.11
CA ALA A 173 -12.08 14.57 2.84
C ALA A 173 -12.35 14.18 4.29
N SER A 174 -11.41 13.51 4.93
CA SER A 174 -11.44 13.25 6.38
C SER A 174 -10.91 14.47 7.13
N GLU A 175 -11.32 14.64 8.39
CA GLU A 175 -10.85 15.76 9.22
C GLU A 175 -9.34 15.78 9.38
N SER A 176 -8.72 14.62 9.51
CA SER A 176 -7.25 14.51 9.58
C SER A 176 -6.56 14.98 8.30
N ALA A 177 -7.15 14.71 7.12
CA ALA A 177 -6.62 15.19 5.86
C ALA A 177 -6.76 16.71 5.73
N ILE A 178 -7.90 17.26 6.15
CA ILE A 178 -8.13 18.71 6.13
C ILE A 178 -7.09 19.42 6.99
N LYS A 179 -6.94 18.99 8.24
CA LYS A 179 -5.96 19.58 9.18
C LYS A 179 -4.54 19.51 8.65
N ALA A 180 -4.17 18.40 8.00
CA ALA A 180 -2.83 18.23 7.45
C ALA A 180 -2.57 19.16 6.25
N VAL A 181 -3.53 19.31 5.34
CA VAL A 181 -3.38 20.19 4.17
C VAL A 181 -3.41 21.66 4.60
N GLU A 182 -4.30 22.04 5.51
CA GLU A 182 -4.36 23.41 6.06
C GLU A 182 -3.09 23.76 6.84
N ALA A 183 -2.47 22.82 7.56
CA ALA A 183 -1.21 23.03 8.29
C ALA A 183 -0.05 23.41 7.37
N VAL A 184 -0.04 22.91 6.13
CA VAL A 184 0.96 23.23 5.10
C VAL A 184 0.57 24.50 4.30
N GLY A 185 -0.60 25.08 4.59
CA GLY A 185 -1.11 26.29 3.93
C GLY A 185 -1.83 26.01 2.61
N GLY A 186 -2.23 24.77 2.34
CA GLY A 186 -3.07 24.40 1.23
C GLY A 186 -4.56 24.57 1.54
N SER A 187 -5.41 24.33 0.54
CA SER A 187 -6.86 24.37 0.68
C SER A 187 -7.55 23.14 0.13
N ILE A 188 -8.68 22.76 0.75
CA ILE A 188 -9.51 21.67 0.26
C ILE A 188 -10.91 22.20 -0.01
N THR A 189 -11.40 21.92 -1.22
CA THR A 189 -12.73 22.32 -1.65
C THR A 189 -13.57 21.09 -1.98
N SER A 190 -14.81 21.01 -1.44
CA SER A 190 -15.70 19.92 -1.79
C SER A 190 -16.59 20.24 -2.99
N VAL A 191 -16.63 19.32 -3.91
CA VAL A 191 -17.45 19.46 -5.10
C VAL A 191 -18.26 18.19 -5.33
N TYR A 192 -19.54 18.37 -5.64
CA TYR A 192 -20.39 17.27 -6.04
C TYR A 192 -20.39 17.10 -7.55
N HIS A 193 -20.09 15.89 -7.97
CA HIS A 193 -20.21 15.47 -9.37
C HIS A 193 -21.29 14.40 -9.51
N ASN A 194 -22.03 14.43 -10.61
CA ASN A 194 -22.93 13.33 -10.93
C ASN A 194 -22.11 12.06 -11.24
N PRO A 195 -22.56 10.87 -10.82
CA PRO A 195 -21.83 9.62 -11.06
C PRO A 195 -21.53 9.34 -12.54
N SER A 196 -22.43 9.74 -13.44
CA SER A 196 -22.20 9.65 -14.90
C SER A 196 -21.05 10.54 -15.37
N GLN A 197 -20.95 11.76 -14.86
CA GLN A 197 -19.92 12.72 -15.24
C GLN A 197 -18.52 12.33 -14.74
N VAL A 198 -18.45 11.64 -13.62
CA VAL A 198 -17.19 11.12 -13.07
C VAL A 198 -16.69 9.92 -13.86
N ARG A 199 -17.61 9.11 -14.39
CA ARG A 199 -17.31 7.87 -15.08
C ARG A 199 -16.91 8.08 -16.56
N ASP A 200 -17.46 9.08 -17.21
CA ASP A 200 -17.30 9.30 -18.66
C ASP A 200 -16.23 10.36 -18.98
N ALA A 201 -15.33 10.62 -18.05
CA ALA A 201 -14.42 11.75 -18.08
C ALA A 201 -13.24 11.66 -19.08
N PRO A 202 -13.38 12.19 -20.29
CA PRO A 202 -12.32 13.01 -20.86
C PRO A 202 -12.52 14.50 -20.67
N GLN A 203 -13.65 14.94 -20.11
CA GLN A 203 -13.89 16.35 -19.80
C GLN A 203 -13.82 16.59 -18.28
N PRO A 204 -13.35 17.78 -17.85
CA PRO A 204 -13.37 18.13 -16.44
C PRO A 204 -14.80 18.00 -15.94
N ALA A 205 -15.00 17.12 -14.96
CA ALA A 205 -16.30 16.91 -14.35
C ALA A 205 -16.77 18.26 -13.76
N ARG A 206 -17.80 18.85 -14.37
CA ARG A 206 -18.31 20.14 -13.87
C ARG A 206 -19.04 19.92 -12.54
N PRO A 207 -18.75 20.75 -11.53
CA PRO A 207 -19.50 20.69 -10.29
C PRO A 207 -20.99 20.86 -10.55
N ASN A 208 -21.83 20.10 -9.83
CA ASN A 208 -23.28 20.26 -9.90
C ASN A 208 -23.78 21.19 -8.79
N PRO A 209 -23.98 22.47 -9.04
CA PRO A 209 -24.40 23.44 -8.03
C PRO A 209 -25.83 23.20 -7.55
N LYS A 210 -26.65 22.44 -8.27
CA LYS A 210 -28.05 22.19 -7.93
C LYS A 210 -28.26 21.18 -6.80
N LYS A 211 -27.22 20.46 -6.40
CA LYS A 211 -27.30 19.47 -5.31
C LYS A 211 -27.11 20.14 -3.93
N LEU A 212 -28.02 21.06 -3.60
CA LEU A 212 -27.96 21.86 -2.39
C LEU A 212 -27.80 21.02 -1.11
N THR A 213 -28.48 19.88 -1.02
CA THR A 213 -28.39 18.97 0.12
C THR A 213 -26.99 18.41 0.38
N TYR A 214 -26.17 18.28 -0.66
CA TYR A 214 -24.78 17.88 -0.51
C TYR A 214 -23.95 18.99 0.15
N TYR A 215 -24.10 20.21 -0.33
CA TYR A 215 -23.31 21.35 0.15
C TYR A 215 -23.78 21.84 1.53
N THR A 216 -25.03 21.63 1.91
CA THR A 216 -25.57 22.01 3.23
C THR A 216 -25.31 20.97 4.31
N ASN A 217 -25.14 19.68 3.95
CA ASN A 217 -24.92 18.63 4.93
C ASN A 217 -23.42 18.51 5.29
N TYR A 218 -23.02 19.24 6.31
CA TYR A 218 -21.63 19.30 6.78
C TYR A 218 -21.10 17.95 7.27
N GLU A 219 -21.87 17.19 8.02
CA GLU A 219 -21.48 15.90 8.59
C GLU A 219 -21.12 14.87 7.51
N LYS A 220 -21.91 14.81 6.43
CA LYS A 220 -21.70 13.85 5.34
C LYS A 220 -20.47 14.18 4.48
N ARG A 221 -20.05 15.42 4.45
CA ARG A 221 -18.89 15.85 3.66
C ARG A 221 -17.58 15.71 4.41
N GLY A 222 -17.59 15.89 5.72
CA GLY A 222 -16.38 15.92 6.55
C GLY A 222 -15.52 17.17 6.40
N TYR A 223 -15.91 18.16 5.53
CA TYR A 223 -15.21 19.44 5.37
C TYR A 223 -16.09 20.51 4.71
N LEU A 224 -15.56 21.75 4.62
CA LEU A 224 -16.32 22.93 4.20
C LEU A 224 -16.53 22.99 2.68
N SER A 225 -17.75 23.27 2.25
CA SER A 225 -18.05 23.62 0.86
C SER A 225 -17.56 25.05 0.53
N PRO A 226 -17.41 25.39 -0.77
CA PRO A 226 -17.02 26.73 -1.18
C PRO A 226 -17.86 27.84 -0.55
N GLU A 227 -19.19 27.62 -0.48
CA GLU A 227 -20.12 28.59 0.12
C GLU A 227 -19.88 28.84 1.61
N ILE A 228 -19.56 27.77 2.36
CA ILE A 228 -19.25 27.88 3.79
C ILE A 228 -17.88 28.51 3.99
N GLN A 229 -16.91 28.20 3.14
CA GLN A 229 -15.58 28.84 3.17
C GLN A 229 -15.67 30.34 2.92
N VAL A 230 -16.47 30.78 1.94
CA VAL A 230 -16.73 32.19 1.69
C VAL A 230 -17.41 32.85 2.90
N LYS A 231 -18.42 32.23 3.49
CA LYS A 231 -19.07 32.74 4.71
C LYS A 231 -18.10 32.90 5.88
N LYS A 232 -17.18 31.93 6.08
CA LYS A 232 -16.15 32.01 7.10
C LYS A 232 -15.14 33.13 6.82
N ALA A 233 -14.71 33.25 5.56
CA ALA A 233 -13.81 34.33 5.17
C ALA A 233 -14.42 35.71 5.42
N LEU A 234 -15.69 35.90 5.06
CA LEU A 234 -16.43 37.15 5.35
C LEU A 234 -16.59 37.41 6.86
N ALA A 235 -16.90 36.38 7.64
CA ALA A 235 -17.01 36.49 9.09
C ALA A 235 -15.65 36.85 9.74
N ASN A 236 -14.56 36.26 9.25
CA ASN A 236 -13.21 36.62 9.74
C ASN A 236 -12.80 38.03 9.37
N ALA A 237 -13.17 38.51 8.18
CA ALA A 237 -12.91 39.86 7.76
C ALA A 237 -13.67 40.90 8.63
N SER A 238 -14.93 40.62 8.99
CA SER A 238 -15.74 41.47 9.88
C SER A 238 -15.26 41.48 11.35
N ASN A 239 -14.51 40.48 11.79
CA ASN A 239 -13.94 40.39 13.13
C ASN A 239 -12.53 41.01 13.23
N SER A 240 -11.93 41.40 12.11
CA SER A 240 -10.60 42.02 12.03
C SER A 240 -10.66 43.55 11.93
N GLU A 241 -11.86 44.13 11.81
CA GLU A 241 -12.15 45.55 11.98
C GLU A 241 -12.58 45.84 13.43
#